data_11e3d89513ef1ed51141f55dff26c6ba
#
_entry.id   11e3d89513ef1ed51141f55dff26c6ba
#
_cell.length_a   1.000
_cell.length_b   1.000
_cell.length_c   1.000
_cell.angle_alpha   90.00
_cell.angle_beta   90.00
_cell.angle_gamma   90.00
#
_symmetry.space_group_name_H-M   'P 1'
#
loop_
_entity.id
_entity.type
_entity.pdbx_description
1 polymer ?
#
loop_
_entity_poly.entity_id
_entity_poly.type
_entity_poly.pdbx_seq_one_letter_code
_entity_poly.pdbx_strand_id
1 'polypeptide(L)'
;MKLTKKEFEKILKDKVVSECGVTLDVASAEQIYRCMAMIVRQIMSDRQKQFQAKTLGEGKKQVYYLCMEFLMGRSLRTSLFNLGLNEVAEQVLADADIKIDTIYEQEPDAGLGNGGLGRLAACYLDGMATDCIPGTGYSILYEYGIFKQKIVDGWQQETADNWLPGGQVWIKSHPDQAQEIRFDGQAIETWE
;
A
#
# COMPACT_ATOMS: atom_id res chain seq x y z
N MET A 1 4.43 19.41 5.66
CA MET A 1 5.03 19.52 7.01
C MET A 1 6.04 18.39 7.12
N LYS A 2 7.30 18.68 7.44
CA LYS A 2 8.30 17.63 7.70
C LYS A 2 8.22 17.30 9.20
N LEU A 3 7.96 16.04 9.53
CA LEU A 3 8.01 15.59 10.92
C LEU A 3 9.47 15.60 11.40
N THR A 4 9.69 16.14 12.59
CA THR A 4 10.99 16.03 13.28
C THR A 4 11.15 14.63 13.86
N LYS A 5 12.41 14.25 14.20
CA LYS A 5 12.70 12.98 14.87
C LYS A 5 11.87 12.78 16.12
N LYS A 6 11.79 13.80 17.00
CA LYS A 6 11.02 13.74 18.25
C LYS A 6 9.51 13.54 18.03
N GLU A 7 8.96 14.22 17.02
CA GLU A 7 7.54 14.07 16.67
C GLU A 7 7.25 12.68 16.13
N PHE A 8 8.07 12.17 15.20
CA PHE A 8 7.90 10.84 14.65
C PHE A 8 8.06 9.76 15.71
N GLU A 9 9.08 9.88 16.57
CA GLU A 9 9.29 8.97 17.71
C GLU A 9 8.08 8.91 18.63
N LYS A 10 7.55 10.07 19.01
CA LYS A 10 6.35 10.14 19.85
C LYS A 10 5.17 9.45 19.16
N ILE A 11 4.89 9.79 17.90
CA ILE A 11 3.78 9.20 17.15
C ILE A 11 3.94 7.68 17.05
N LEU A 12 5.15 7.18 16.78
CA LEU A 12 5.40 5.75 16.68
C LEU A 12 5.19 5.04 18.03
N LYS A 13 5.75 5.57 19.11
CA LYS A 13 5.57 5.02 20.46
C LYS A 13 4.10 5.00 20.87
N ASP A 14 3.38 6.11 20.69
CA ASP A 14 1.96 6.20 20.99
C ASP A 14 1.14 5.20 20.14
N LYS A 15 1.49 5.05 18.88
CA LYS A 15 0.83 4.09 17.95
C LYS A 15 1.08 2.65 18.37
N VAL A 16 2.31 2.27 18.72
CA VAL A 16 2.63 0.91 19.18
C VAL A 16 1.88 0.57 20.47
N VAL A 17 1.85 1.49 21.42
CA VAL A 17 1.08 1.29 22.67
C VAL A 17 -0.40 1.14 22.37
N SER A 18 -0.99 2.00 21.54
CA SER A 18 -2.44 1.99 21.28
C SER A 18 -2.91 0.77 20.47
N GLU A 19 -2.10 0.32 19.51
CA GLU A 19 -2.49 -0.78 18.61
C GLU A 19 -2.07 -2.17 19.11
N CYS A 20 -0.97 -2.24 19.87
CA CYS A 20 -0.36 -3.49 20.27
C CYS A 20 -0.36 -3.73 21.77
N GLY A 21 -0.63 -2.70 22.59
CA GLY A 21 -0.60 -2.79 24.05
C GLY A 21 0.79 -3.00 24.68
N VAL A 22 1.85 -2.74 23.91
CA VAL A 22 3.25 -2.93 24.33
C VAL A 22 4.07 -1.67 24.02
N THR A 23 5.24 -1.55 24.66
CA THR A 23 6.19 -0.47 24.36
C THR A 23 7.07 -0.83 23.16
N LEU A 24 7.71 0.19 22.54
CA LEU A 24 8.48 0.00 21.30
C LEU A 24 9.65 -0.98 21.47
N ASP A 25 10.27 -1.03 22.63
CA ASP A 25 11.42 -1.88 22.98
C ASP A 25 11.10 -3.37 23.08
N VAL A 26 9.82 -3.73 23.31
CA VAL A 26 9.36 -5.13 23.39
C VAL A 26 8.45 -5.53 22.24
N ALA A 27 8.10 -4.58 21.36
CA ALA A 27 7.27 -4.85 20.21
C ALA A 27 8.00 -5.73 19.18
N SER A 28 7.27 -6.66 18.55
CA SER A 28 7.83 -7.45 17.45
C SER A 28 8.04 -6.61 16.19
N ALA A 29 8.92 -7.06 15.30
CA ALA A 29 9.17 -6.40 14.02
C ALA A 29 7.88 -6.23 13.20
N GLU A 30 6.98 -7.22 13.22
CA GLU A 30 5.68 -7.17 12.54
C GLU A 30 4.78 -6.09 13.15
N GLN A 31 4.72 -5.98 14.48
CA GLN A 31 3.94 -4.96 15.17
C GLN A 31 4.44 -3.55 14.82
N ILE A 32 5.76 -3.36 14.81
CA ILE A 32 6.39 -2.09 14.44
C ILE A 32 6.10 -1.76 12.97
N TYR A 33 6.26 -2.73 12.06
CA TYR A 33 5.91 -2.57 10.65
C TYR A 33 4.48 -2.07 10.48
N ARG A 34 3.50 -2.75 11.11
CA ARG A 34 2.09 -2.38 11.01
C ARG A 34 1.83 -0.96 11.52
N CYS A 35 2.40 -0.59 12.65
CA CYS A 35 2.27 0.75 13.22
C CYS A 35 2.90 1.82 12.30
N MET A 36 4.09 1.58 11.75
CA MET A 36 4.74 2.48 10.81
C MET A 36 3.93 2.63 9.52
N ALA A 37 3.43 1.53 8.96
CA ALA A 37 2.59 1.55 7.77
C ALA A 37 1.28 2.32 8.00
N MET A 38 0.65 2.18 9.18
CA MET A 38 -0.54 2.97 9.55
C MET A 38 -0.24 4.48 9.61
N ILE A 39 0.91 4.87 10.19
CA ILE A 39 1.33 6.28 10.26
C ILE A 39 1.53 6.83 8.86
N VAL A 40 2.28 6.12 8.03
CA VAL A 40 2.55 6.51 6.63
C VAL A 40 1.25 6.62 5.84
N ARG A 41 0.37 5.62 5.93
CA ARG A 41 -0.94 5.64 5.27
C ARG A 41 -1.79 6.84 5.70
N GLN A 42 -1.79 7.21 6.98
CA GLN A 42 -2.51 8.39 7.47
C GLN A 42 -1.97 9.67 6.82
N ILE A 43 -0.66 9.85 6.79
CA ILE A 43 -0.02 11.02 6.17
C ILE A 43 -0.35 11.09 4.67
N MET A 44 -0.29 9.94 3.98
CA MET A 44 -0.64 9.85 2.56
C MET A 44 -2.11 10.19 2.32
N SER A 45 -3.02 9.68 3.14
CA SER A 45 -4.46 9.97 3.05
C SER A 45 -4.77 11.46 3.21
N ASP A 46 -4.09 12.14 4.13
CA ASP A 46 -4.29 13.56 4.35
C ASP A 46 -3.76 14.40 3.17
N ARG A 47 -2.60 14.01 2.60
CA ARG A 47 -2.08 14.62 1.36
C ARG A 47 -2.99 14.38 0.17
N GLN A 48 -3.52 13.16 0.03
CA GLN A 48 -4.46 12.80 -1.03
C GLN A 48 -5.72 13.68 -0.99
N LYS A 49 -6.32 13.85 0.19
CA LYS A 49 -7.49 14.74 0.36
C LYS A 49 -7.22 16.18 -0.08
N GLN A 50 -6.05 16.72 0.32
CA GLN A 50 -5.63 18.08 -0.07
C GLN A 50 -5.44 18.18 -1.58
N PHE A 51 -4.78 17.19 -2.19
CA PHE A 51 -4.56 17.16 -3.63
C PHE A 51 -5.88 17.03 -4.41
N GLN A 52 -6.77 16.15 -3.99
CA GLN A 52 -8.09 15.99 -4.61
C GLN A 52 -8.92 17.28 -4.52
N ALA A 53 -8.98 17.91 -3.34
CA ALA A 53 -9.71 19.15 -3.17
C ALA A 53 -9.19 20.26 -4.10
N LYS A 54 -7.86 20.37 -4.24
CA LYS A 54 -7.23 21.31 -5.16
C LYS A 54 -7.56 21.01 -6.62
N THR A 55 -7.33 19.78 -7.07
CA THR A 55 -7.49 19.40 -8.49
C THR A 55 -8.95 19.43 -8.94
N LEU A 56 -9.90 19.07 -8.07
CA LEU A 56 -11.33 19.20 -8.35
C LEU A 56 -11.76 20.68 -8.39
N GLY A 57 -11.30 21.50 -7.44
CA GLY A 57 -11.59 22.93 -7.40
C GLY A 57 -11.03 23.69 -8.62
N GLU A 58 -9.91 23.23 -9.19
CA GLU A 58 -9.32 23.78 -10.42
C GLU A 58 -9.91 23.18 -11.71
N GLY A 59 -10.86 22.26 -11.62
CA GLY A 59 -11.46 21.58 -12.78
C GLY A 59 -10.49 20.75 -13.61
N LYS A 60 -9.44 20.19 -12.97
CA LYS A 60 -8.44 19.36 -13.65
C LYS A 60 -9.07 18.07 -14.17
N LYS A 61 -8.66 17.65 -15.38
CA LYS A 61 -9.03 16.34 -15.92
C LYS A 61 -8.54 15.23 -15.00
N GLN A 62 -9.40 14.25 -14.74
CA GLN A 62 -9.07 13.06 -13.97
C GLN A 62 -8.69 11.93 -14.94
N VAL A 63 -7.66 11.17 -14.60
CA VAL A 63 -7.24 9.99 -15.36
C VAL A 63 -7.67 8.74 -14.60
N TYR A 64 -8.36 7.84 -15.27
CA TYR A 64 -8.77 6.53 -14.75
C TYR A 64 -8.04 5.45 -15.53
N TYR A 65 -7.11 4.76 -14.87
CA TYR A 65 -6.33 3.72 -15.48
C TYR A 65 -6.86 2.34 -15.07
N LEU A 66 -7.53 1.67 -16.00
CA LEU A 66 -8.10 0.34 -15.77
C LEU A 66 -7.10 -0.71 -16.23
N CYS A 67 -6.67 -1.56 -15.31
CA CYS A 67 -5.79 -2.68 -15.59
C CYS A 67 -6.12 -3.83 -14.64
N MET A 68 -6.05 -5.06 -15.14
CA MET A 68 -6.27 -6.23 -14.28
C MET A 68 -5.11 -6.52 -13.34
N GLU A 69 -3.96 -5.87 -13.53
CA GLU A 69 -2.76 -6.06 -12.72
C GLU A 69 -2.08 -4.73 -12.39
N PHE A 70 -1.55 -4.63 -11.16
CA PHE A 70 -0.63 -3.58 -10.74
C PHE A 70 0.49 -4.21 -9.91
N LEU A 71 1.67 -4.40 -10.50
CA LEU A 71 2.84 -4.96 -9.82
C LEU A 71 3.54 -3.85 -9.03
N MET A 72 3.00 -3.55 -7.84
CA MET A 72 3.43 -2.42 -7.01
C MET A 72 4.70 -2.71 -6.20
N GLY A 73 4.92 -3.97 -5.81
CA GLY A 73 5.95 -4.33 -4.83
C GLY A 73 5.57 -3.91 -3.40
N ARG A 74 6.59 -3.62 -2.58
CA ARG A 74 6.45 -3.19 -1.19
C ARG A 74 6.28 -1.68 -1.09
N SER A 75 5.41 -1.21 -0.21
CA SER A 75 4.99 0.19 -0.15
C SER A 75 5.67 1.01 0.94
N LEU A 76 6.05 0.42 2.08
CA LEU A 76 6.54 1.17 3.24
C LEU A 76 7.82 1.94 2.94
N ARG A 77 8.85 1.27 2.42
CA ARG A 77 10.15 1.88 2.12
C ARG A 77 10.04 3.03 1.12
N THR A 78 9.34 2.78 0.01
CA THR A 78 9.12 3.78 -1.05
C THR A 78 8.33 4.97 -0.53
N SER A 79 7.30 4.73 0.28
CA SER A 79 6.47 5.79 0.85
C SER A 79 7.23 6.64 1.87
N LEU A 80 8.03 6.03 2.75
CA LEU A 80 8.90 6.78 3.66
C LEU A 80 9.89 7.66 2.91
N PHE A 81 10.50 7.14 1.83
CA PHE A 81 11.40 7.90 1.00
C PHE A 81 10.70 9.10 0.34
N ASN A 82 9.56 8.88 -0.31
CA ASN A 82 8.79 9.93 -1.00
C ASN A 82 8.20 10.97 -0.04
N LEU A 83 7.95 10.59 1.21
CA LEU A 83 7.52 11.51 2.26
C LEU A 83 8.69 12.29 2.89
N GLY A 84 9.93 11.90 2.60
CA GLY A 84 11.15 12.45 3.22
C GLY A 84 11.28 12.07 4.70
N LEU A 85 10.77 10.90 5.08
CA LEU A 85 10.76 10.37 6.45
C LEU A 85 11.74 9.21 6.66
N ASN A 86 12.44 8.76 5.62
CA ASN A 86 13.32 7.59 5.70
C ASN A 86 14.42 7.74 6.76
N GLU A 87 15.19 8.83 6.71
CA GLU A 87 16.25 9.09 7.67
C GLU A 87 15.73 9.24 9.11
N VAL A 88 14.57 9.90 9.26
CA VAL A 88 13.93 10.09 10.56
C VAL A 88 13.50 8.77 11.15
N ALA A 89 12.87 7.91 10.36
CA ALA A 89 12.42 6.58 10.77
C ALA A 89 13.60 5.69 11.16
N GLU A 90 14.68 5.69 10.36
CA GLU A 90 15.90 4.95 10.62
C GLU A 90 16.55 5.38 11.95
N GLN A 91 16.68 6.69 12.18
CA GLN A 91 17.24 7.22 13.41
C GLN A 91 16.41 6.88 14.67
N VAL A 92 15.08 6.91 14.55
CA VAL A 92 14.20 6.57 15.67
C VAL A 92 14.29 5.09 16.01
N LEU A 93 14.35 4.22 15.01
CA LEU A 93 14.50 2.78 15.21
C LEU A 93 15.89 2.42 15.73
N ALA A 94 16.94 3.08 15.22
CA ALA A 94 18.32 2.88 15.70
C ALA A 94 18.49 3.26 17.19
N ASP A 95 17.82 4.31 17.67
CA ASP A 95 17.82 4.68 19.09
C ASP A 95 17.20 3.61 19.97
N ALA A 96 16.36 2.74 19.42
CA ALA A 96 15.74 1.58 20.09
C ALA A 96 16.47 0.27 19.77
N ASP A 97 17.67 0.32 19.19
CA ASP A 97 18.49 -0.83 18.74
C ASP A 97 17.77 -1.74 17.71
N ILE A 98 16.90 -1.15 16.88
CA ILE A 98 16.12 -1.83 15.85
C ILE A 98 16.68 -1.45 14.47
N LYS A 99 17.00 -2.45 13.65
CA LYS A 99 17.41 -2.25 12.25
C LYS A 99 16.19 -2.05 11.37
N ILE A 100 16.11 -0.95 10.63
CA ILE A 100 14.98 -0.64 9.74
C ILE A 100 14.74 -1.71 8.67
N ASP A 101 15.78 -2.36 8.17
CA ASP A 101 15.66 -3.43 7.17
C ASP A 101 14.85 -4.62 7.71
N THR A 102 14.96 -4.95 9.01
CA THR A 102 14.15 -6.01 9.61
C THR A 102 12.67 -5.68 9.61
N ILE A 103 12.33 -4.40 9.65
CA ILE A 103 10.95 -3.92 9.56
C ILE A 103 10.44 -4.00 8.12
N TYR A 104 11.27 -3.61 7.13
CA TYR A 104 10.90 -3.74 5.72
C TYR A 104 10.65 -5.18 5.29
N GLU A 105 11.37 -6.15 5.88
CA GLU A 105 11.18 -7.58 5.57
C GLU A 105 9.84 -8.14 6.07
N GLN A 106 9.13 -7.42 6.94
CA GLN A 106 7.79 -7.83 7.39
C GLN A 106 6.69 -7.54 6.36
N GLU A 107 6.97 -6.67 5.38
CA GLU A 107 5.99 -6.33 4.35
C GLU A 107 5.98 -7.38 3.24
N PRO A 108 4.84 -8.04 2.98
CA PRO A 108 4.70 -8.88 1.80
C PRO A 108 4.61 -8.02 0.54
N ASP A 109 5.05 -8.54 -0.59
CA ASP A 109 4.73 -7.95 -1.88
C ASP A 109 3.23 -7.99 -2.11
N ALA A 110 2.66 -6.90 -2.63
CA ALA A 110 1.24 -6.87 -2.96
C ALA A 110 0.95 -7.86 -4.10
N GLY A 111 0.09 -8.84 -3.85
CA GLY A 111 -0.30 -9.87 -4.81
C GLY A 111 -1.25 -9.38 -5.90
N LEU A 112 -1.01 -8.18 -6.44
CA LEU A 112 -1.88 -7.49 -7.39
C LEU A 112 -1.33 -7.50 -8.82
N GLY A 113 -0.21 -8.13 -9.07
CA GLY A 113 0.40 -8.20 -10.40
C GLY A 113 1.47 -9.27 -10.48
N ASN A 114 1.86 -9.64 -11.70
CA ASN A 114 2.77 -10.76 -11.93
C ASN A 114 3.92 -10.45 -12.91
N GLY A 115 3.67 -9.65 -13.93
CA GLY A 115 4.64 -9.44 -15.01
C GLY A 115 4.62 -8.05 -15.61
N GLY A 116 5.01 -7.97 -16.88
CA GLY A 116 5.21 -6.71 -17.61
C GLY A 116 3.97 -5.82 -17.68
N LEU A 117 2.79 -6.42 -17.86
CA LEU A 117 1.51 -5.69 -17.87
C LEU A 117 1.31 -4.93 -16.55
N GLY A 118 1.41 -5.64 -15.43
CA GLY A 118 1.23 -5.05 -14.10
C GLY A 118 2.34 -4.07 -13.74
N ARG A 119 3.58 -4.32 -14.16
CA ARG A 119 4.69 -3.38 -13.93
C ARG A 119 4.54 -2.10 -14.75
N LEU A 120 4.10 -2.20 -16.00
CA LEU A 120 3.81 -1.03 -16.82
C LEU A 120 2.74 -0.14 -16.16
N ALA A 121 1.66 -0.74 -15.69
CA ALA A 121 0.59 -0.03 -14.98
C ALA A 121 1.11 0.69 -13.72
N ALA A 122 1.94 0.02 -12.92
CA ALA A 122 2.58 0.62 -11.75
C ALA A 122 3.49 1.80 -12.12
N CYS A 123 4.29 1.68 -13.18
CA CYS A 123 5.15 2.77 -13.67
C CYS A 123 4.34 3.97 -14.16
N TYR A 124 3.19 3.76 -14.81
CA TYR A 124 2.31 4.86 -15.21
C TYR A 124 1.73 5.60 -14.01
N LEU A 125 1.35 4.91 -12.93
CA LEU A 125 0.91 5.57 -11.70
C LEU A 125 2.02 6.43 -11.09
N ASP A 126 3.26 5.92 -11.05
CA ASP A 126 4.42 6.67 -10.57
C ASP A 126 4.70 7.91 -11.45
N GLY A 127 4.62 7.77 -12.78
CA GLY A 127 4.76 8.88 -13.73
C GLY A 127 3.69 9.94 -13.51
N MET A 128 2.41 9.55 -13.41
CA MET A 128 1.32 10.49 -13.14
C MET A 128 1.50 11.21 -11.81
N ALA A 129 1.95 10.50 -10.77
CA ALA A 129 2.24 11.12 -9.46
C ALA A 129 3.39 12.14 -9.55
N THR A 130 4.44 11.83 -10.30
CA THR A 130 5.59 12.72 -10.52
C THR A 130 5.18 13.99 -11.25
N ASP A 131 4.33 13.88 -12.26
CA ASP A 131 3.84 15.00 -13.06
C ASP A 131 2.62 15.71 -12.43
N CYS A 132 2.25 15.34 -11.21
CA CYS A 132 1.09 15.88 -10.50
C CYS A 132 -0.22 15.75 -11.31
N ILE A 133 -0.38 14.68 -12.07
CA ILE A 133 -1.60 14.37 -12.81
C ILE A 133 -2.57 13.63 -11.87
N PRO A 134 -3.82 14.10 -11.71
CA PRO A 134 -4.82 13.39 -10.90
C PRO A 134 -5.20 12.08 -11.57
N GLY A 135 -4.69 10.98 -11.06
CA GLY A 135 -4.90 9.65 -11.61
C GLY A 135 -5.34 8.64 -10.56
N THR A 136 -6.17 7.69 -10.97
CA THR A 136 -6.61 6.55 -10.15
C THR A 136 -6.48 5.27 -10.95
N GLY A 137 -5.78 4.28 -10.39
CA GLY A 137 -5.74 2.93 -10.94
C GLY A 137 -6.92 2.10 -10.43
N TYR A 138 -7.56 1.37 -11.32
CA TYR A 138 -8.64 0.44 -11.01
C TYR A 138 -8.22 -0.98 -11.38
N SER A 139 -8.37 -1.90 -10.43
CA SER A 139 -8.01 -3.30 -10.59
C SER A 139 -8.91 -4.21 -9.74
N ILE A 140 -8.60 -5.48 -9.74
CA ILE A 140 -9.23 -6.49 -8.90
C ILE A 140 -8.37 -6.65 -7.64
N LEU A 141 -9.02 -6.67 -6.47
CA LEU A 141 -8.35 -7.07 -5.23
C LEU A 141 -8.27 -8.59 -5.18
N TYR A 142 -7.17 -9.15 -5.68
CA TYR A 142 -6.94 -10.59 -5.61
C TYR A 142 -6.73 -11.03 -4.15
N GLU A 143 -7.48 -12.02 -3.71
CA GLU A 143 -7.35 -12.60 -2.37
C GLU A 143 -6.00 -13.29 -2.20
N TYR A 144 -5.55 -13.98 -3.25
CA TYR A 144 -4.23 -14.60 -3.34
C TYR A 144 -3.48 -14.00 -4.53
N GLY A 145 -2.16 -13.85 -4.38
CA GLY A 145 -1.28 -13.63 -5.51
C GLY A 145 -1.32 -14.84 -6.47
N ILE A 146 -0.62 -14.74 -7.61
CA ILE A 146 -0.65 -15.84 -8.61
C ILE A 146 -0.13 -17.13 -7.97
N PHE A 147 1.07 -17.11 -7.43
CA PHE A 147 1.64 -18.18 -6.57
C PHE A 147 2.93 -17.71 -5.90
N LYS A 148 3.29 -18.36 -4.82
CA LYS A 148 4.58 -18.21 -4.16
C LYS A 148 5.48 -19.38 -4.53
N GLN A 149 6.69 -19.10 -5.01
CA GLN A 149 7.67 -20.12 -5.34
C GLN A 149 8.43 -20.57 -4.09
N LYS A 150 8.60 -21.88 -3.96
CA LYS A 150 9.50 -22.52 -2.99
C LYS A 150 10.42 -23.50 -3.70
N ILE A 151 11.62 -23.66 -3.18
CA ILE A 151 12.53 -24.72 -3.63
C ILE A 151 12.51 -25.80 -2.56
N VAL A 152 12.09 -26.99 -2.94
CA VAL A 152 12.05 -28.19 -2.08
C VAL A 152 12.80 -29.28 -2.80
N ASP A 153 13.82 -29.86 -2.16
CA ASP A 153 14.69 -30.91 -2.71
C ASP A 153 15.27 -30.56 -4.11
N GLY A 154 15.59 -29.28 -4.33
CA GLY A 154 16.15 -28.79 -5.59
C GLY A 154 15.09 -28.53 -6.68
N TRP A 155 13.81 -28.75 -6.42
CA TRP A 155 12.71 -28.53 -7.37
C TRP A 155 11.85 -27.34 -6.96
N GLN A 156 11.37 -26.61 -7.96
CA GLN A 156 10.37 -25.55 -7.75
C GLN A 156 9.03 -26.16 -7.37
N GLN A 157 8.44 -25.60 -6.33
CA GLN A 157 7.05 -25.87 -5.93
C GLN A 157 6.28 -24.54 -5.84
N GLU A 158 5.07 -24.51 -6.41
CA GLU A 158 4.14 -23.42 -6.27
C GLU A 158 3.27 -23.62 -5.03
N THR A 159 3.13 -22.55 -4.25
CA THR A 159 2.27 -22.54 -3.07
C THR A 159 1.37 -21.31 -3.11
N ALA A 160 0.26 -21.34 -2.37
CA ALA A 160 -0.62 -20.17 -2.26
C ALA A 160 0.14 -18.94 -1.75
N ASP A 161 0.00 -17.83 -2.45
CA ASP A 161 0.55 -16.53 -2.05
C ASP A 161 -0.48 -15.76 -1.23
N ASN A 162 -0.52 -16.05 0.06
CA ASN A 162 -1.42 -15.39 1.01
C ASN A 162 -0.79 -14.08 1.51
N TRP A 163 -0.87 -13.02 0.71
CA TRP A 163 -0.27 -11.72 0.97
C TRP A 163 -1.13 -10.77 1.82
N LEU A 164 -2.46 -10.96 1.80
CA LEU A 164 -3.42 -10.05 2.45
C LEU A 164 -3.21 -9.86 3.95
N PRO A 165 -2.95 -10.87 4.79
CA PRO A 165 -2.80 -10.65 6.23
C PRO A 165 -1.72 -9.61 6.57
N GLY A 166 -0.57 -9.64 5.88
CA GLY A 166 0.50 -8.64 6.05
C GLY A 166 0.25 -7.34 5.28
N GLY A 167 -0.39 -7.42 4.10
CA GLY A 167 -0.68 -6.28 3.22
C GLY A 167 -1.95 -5.50 3.59
N GLN A 168 -2.80 -6.04 4.44
CA GLN A 168 -4.11 -5.45 4.78
C GLN A 168 -4.00 -4.04 5.37
N VAL A 169 -2.89 -3.71 5.98
CA VAL A 169 -2.64 -2.36 6.54
C VAL A 169 -2.78 -1.25 5.49
N TRP A 170 -2.55 -1.54 4.21
CA TRP A 170 -2.66 -0.58 3.11
C TRP A 170 -4.07 -0.47 2.54
N ILE A 171 -4.97 -1.38 2.88
CA ILE A 171 -6.32 -1.46 2.35
C ILE A 171 -7.27 -0.66 3.21
N LYS A 172 -8.13 0.13 2.58
CA LYS A 172 -9.23 0.83 3.22
C LYS A 172 -10.54 0.43 2.53
N SER A 173 -11.41 -0.26 3.26
CA SER A 173 -12.73 -0.64 2.76
C SER A 173 -13.69 0.54 2.73
N HIS A 174 -14.51 0.61 1.66
CA HIS A 174 -15.57 1.60 1.46
C HIS A 174 -16.90 0.88 1.16
N PRO A 175 -17.52 0.22 2.15
CA PRO A 175 -18.76 -0.51 1.94
C PRO A 175 -19.95 0.40 1.57
N ASP A 176 -19.86 1.69 1.92
CA ASP A 176 -20.80 2.76 1.55
C ASP A 176 -20.80 3.08 0.05
N GLN A 177 -19.74 2.66 -0.67
CA GLN A 177 -19.59 2.86 -2.11
C GLN A 177 -19.68 1.55 -2.90
N ALA A 178 -20.12 0.48 -2.26
CA ALA A 178 -20.25 -0.82 -2.90
C ALA A 178 -21.29 -0.78 -4.04
N GLN A 179 -20.93 -1.38 -5.17
CA GLN A 179 -21.80 -1.54 -6.33
C GLN A 179 -22.00 -3.02 -6.61
N GLU A 180 -23.26 -3.43 -6.79
CA GLU A 180 -23.58 -4.79 -7.18
C GLU A 180 -23.34 -4.98 -8.69
N ILE A 181 -22.44 -5.90 -9.05
CA ILE A 181 -22.17 -6.27 -10.45
C ILE A 181 -22.75 -7.64 -10.70
N ARG A 182 -23.73 -7.73 -11.60
CA ARG A 182 -24.41 -8.98 -11.98
C ARG A 182 -23.77 -9.56 -13.24
N PHE A 183 -23.56 -10.87 -13.21
CA PHE A 183 -23.08 -11.67 -14.33
C PHE A 183 -24.25 -12.45 -14.96
N ASP A 184 -24.01 -13.08 -16.11
CA ASP A 184 -24.98 -13.95 -16.82
C ASP A 184 -26.23 -13.23 -17.33
N GLY A 185 -26.11 -11.95 -17.66
CA GLY A 185 -27.19 -11.20 -18.32
C GLY A 185 -27.48 -11.73 -19.72
N GLN A 186 -28.75 -11.68 -20.14
CA GLN A 186 -29.21 -12.01 -21.50
C GLN A 186 -29.57 -10.74 -22.24
N ALA A 187 -29.09 -10.60 -23.47
CA ALA A 187 -29.54 -9.55 -24.38
C ALA A 187 -30.87 -10.02 -25.04
N ILE A 188 -31.93 -9.21 -24.88
CA ILE A 188 -33.19 -9.44 -25.56
C ILE A 188 -33.30 -8.36 -26.63
N GLU A 189 -33.27 -8.74 -27.90
CA GLU A 189 -33.57 -7.85 -29.03
C GLU A 189 -35.07 -7.81 -29.26
N THR A 190 -35.66 -6.62 -29.16
CA THR A 190 -37.04 -6.36 -29.55
C THR A 190 -37.03 -5.50 -30.80
N TRP A 191 -37.60 -5.98 -31.88
CA TRP A 191 -37.85 -5.21 -33.11
C TRP A 191 -39.22 -4.55 -32.98
N GLU A 192 -39.28 -3.21 -33.06
CA GLU A 192 -40.52 -2.44 -33.25
C GLU A 192 -40.81 -2.20 -34.72
#